data_c264fe305a1b4e0fbcf09df7df3b73fc
#
_entry.id   c264fe305a1b4e0fbcf09df7df3b73fc
#
_cell.length_a   1.000
_cell.length_b   1.000
_cell.length_c   1.000
_cell.angle_alpha   90.00
_cell.angle_beta   90.00
_cell.angle_gamma   90.00
#
_symmetry.space_group_name_H-M   'P 1'
#
loop_
_entity.id
_entity.type
_entity.pdbx_description
1 polymer ?
#
loop_
_entity_poly.entity_id
_entity_poly.type
_entity_poly.pdbx_seq_one_letter_code
_entity_poly.pdbx_strand_id
1 'polypeptide(L)'
;MIFFIYNLIVLILVPVLLIRLFFKSFNDKHYLKNIRNRLGFYKEKGCDQAVWFHAVSLGEVISSEGLINNIIKDHNIVLTVSTPTGYRQAKKIFDERVRVVFAPWDFYFFINNFINYFKPSALVIFETEIWPSMISLSSSKGLPIILSNARLSKESNDKYSYISFFMKKIFQKITLILAQSKKHEDRFIKLGVNKNNIEKVGSLKFDIKLSHTENIKRDNNIIIAVSTHPGEEEIICNVFKDLMEYKSSLKCVLVPRHPERSENVSKIFTKNEINNVIQDSIPNTFNENEVTILKGIGFLNNLYKMANIAFIGGSLSKSYGGHNIIEASANQCPFIIGPHMKNFEDVVDQYIRQSGCIQLKDASELYDAFIRLLNDDELKTDMIDNSLKVFEKNQGSLEKQYNYINKLLN
;
A
#
# COMPACT_ATOMS: atom_id res chain seq x y z
N MET A 1 -0.71 8.90 -35.07
CA MET A 1 0.75 8.69 -35.17
C MET A 1 1.38 8.30 -33.82
N ILE A 2 1.33 9.11 -32.74
CA ILE A 2 2.00 8.80 -31.44
C ILE A 2 1.49 7.49 -30.83
N PHE A 3 0.18 7.24 -30.84
CA PHE A 3 -0.41 5.99 -30.33
C PHE A 3 0.06 4.75 -31.11
N PHE A 4 0.25 4.89 -32.42
CA PHE A 4 0.81 3.81 -33.26
C PHE A 4 2.27 3.54 -32.88
N ILE A 5 3.09 4.59 -32.72
CA ILE A 5 4.49 4.48 -32.27
C ILE A 5 4.56 3.80 -30.90
N TYR A 6 3.69 4.19 -29.96
CA TYR A 6 3.61 3.56 -28.65
C TYR A 6 3.36 2.05 -28.76
N ASN A 7 2.36 1.63 -29.55
CA ASN A 7 2.06 0.22 -29.73
C ASN A 7 3.19 -0.54 -30.43
N LEU A 8 3.88 0.07 -31.41
CA LEU A 8 5.03 -0.52 -32.05
C LEU A 8 6.17 -0.77 -31.05
N ILE A 9 6.46 0.20 -30.16
CA ILE A 9 7.44 0.05 -29.10
C ILE A 9 7.05 -1.09 -28.15
N VAL A 10 5.79 -1.13 -27.71
CA VAL A 10 5.31 -2.21 -26.83
C VAL A 10 5.46 -3.57 -27.51
N LEU A 11 5.12 -3.69 -28.80
CA LEU A 11 5.25 -4.94 -29.55
C LEU A 11 6.71 -5.42 -29.63
N ILE A 12 7.65 -4.51 -29.89
CA ILE A 12 9.10 -4.81 -29.89
C ILE A 12 9.57 -5.26 -28.49
N LEU A 13 8.99 -4.74 -27.41
CA LEU A 13 9.32 -5.11 -26.05
C LEU A 13 8.74 -6.46 -25.61
N VAL A 14 7.72 -7.00 -26.29
CA VAL A 14 7.09 -8.29 -25.94
C VAL A 14 8.09 -9.43 -25.77
N PRO A 15 9.04 -9.70 -26.71
CA PRO A 15 10.05 -10.73 -26.53
C PRO A 15 10.91 -10.51 -25.29
N VAL A 16 11.32 -9.26 -25.02
CA VAL A 16 12.12 -8.89 -23.84
C VAL A 16 11.35 -9.17 -22.54
N LEU A 17 10.06 -8.84 -22.52
CA LEU A 17 9.18 -9.14 -21.39
C LEU A 17 9.01 -10.65 -21.16
N LEU A 18 8.90 -11.44 -22.24
CA LEU A 18 8.85 -12.90 -22.15
C LEU A 18 10.13 -13.49 -21.56
N ILE A 19 11.28 -13.04 -22.05
CA ILE A 19 12.60 -13.44 -21.52
C ILE A 19 12.70 -13.07 -20.03
N ARG A 20 12.32 -11.85 -19.64
CA ARG A 20 12.29 -11.41 -18.24
C ARG A 20 11.40 -12.29 -17.38
N LEU A 21 10.22 -12.68 -17.86
CA LEU A 21 9.33 -13.58 -17.11
C LEU A 21 9.95 -14.97 -16.97
N PHE A 22 10.63 -15.47 -18.01
CA PHE A 22 11.35 -16.73 -17.95
C PHE A 22 12.42 -16.73 -16.85
N PHE A 23 13.28 -15.71 -16.78
CA PHE A 23 14.26 -15.58 -15.71
C PHE A 23 13.61 -15.44 -14.32
N LYS A 24 12.53 -14.68 -14.19
CA LYS A 24 11.78 -14.56 -12.93
C LYS A 24 11.14 -15.88 -12.51
N SER A 25 10.84 -16.77 -13.44
CA SER A 25 10.22 -18.07 -13.15
C SER A 25 11.14 -19.03 -12.39
N PHE A 26 12.46 -18.82 -12.42
CA PHE A 26 13.39 -19.58 -11.57
C PHE A 26 13.15 -19.33 -10.08
N ASN A 27 12.71 -18.11 -9.70
CA ASN A 27 12.39 -17.78 -8.31
C ASN A 27 10.92 -18.10 -7.97
N ASP A 28 10.00 -17.96 -8.93
CA ASP A 28 8.58 -18.27 -8.75
C ASP A 28 7.96 -18.76 -10.07
N LYS A 29 7.70 -20.05 -10.17
CA LYS A 29 7.11 -20.70 -11.37
C LYS A 29 5.78 -20.09 -11.81
N HIS A 30 5.08 -19.39 -10.93
CA HIS A 30 3.82 -18.72 -11.27
C HIS A 30 3.99 -17.56 -12.27
N TYR A 31 5.20 -17.07 -12.52
CA TYR A 31 5.43 -16.07 -13.58
C TYR A 31 5.10 -16.61 -14.99
N LEU A 32 5.26 -17.91 -15.23
CA LEU A 32 4.88 -18.54 -16.51
C LEU A 32 3.47 -19.15 -16.49
N LYS A 33 2.85 -19.28 -15.30
CA LYS A 33 1.47 -19.77 -15.21
C LYS A 33 0.53 -18.80 -15.94
N ASN A 34 -0.35 -19.36 -16.78
CA ASN A 34 -1.31 -18.58 -17.56
C ASN A 34 -0.67 -17.44 -18.37
N ILE A 35 0.53 -17.65 -18.93
CA ILE A 35 1.26 -16.64 -19.73
C ILE A 35 0.42 -16.14 -20.90
N ARG A 36 -0.48 -16.96 -21.44
CA ARG A 36 -1.40 -16.61 -22.53
C ARG A 36 -2.32 -15.45 -22.18
N ASN A 37 -2.69 -15.31 -20.88
CA ASN A 37 -3.52 -14.18 -20.42
C ASN A 37 -2.84 -12.84 -20.71
N ARG A 38 -1.49 -12.78 -20.55
CA ARG A 38 -0.70 -11.56 -20.83
C ARG A 38 -0.68 -11.17 -22.31
N LEU A 39 -0.96 -12.15 -23.18
CA LEU A 39 -1.11 -11.97 -24.61
C LEU A 39 -2.58 -11.81 -25.04
N GLY A 40 -3.48 -11.64 -24.07
CA GLY A 40 -4.91 -11.43 -24.31
C GLY A 40 -5.70 -12.71 -24.65
N PHE A 41 -5.15 -13.91 -24.36
CA PHE A 41 -5.84 -15.18 -24.61
C PHE A 41 -6.24 -15.82 -23.28
N TYR A 42 -7.53 -16.04 -23.10
CA TYR A 42 -8.14 -16.55 -21.88
C TYR A 42 -8.83 -17.89 -22.12
N LYS A 43 -8.85 -18.75 -21.10
CA LYS A 43 -9.58 -20.04 -21.10
C LYS A 43 -10.69 -20.05 -20.06
N GLU A 44 -10.59 -19.12 -19.10
CA GLU A 44 -11.57 -18.94 -18.05
C GLU A 44 -12.92 -18.58 -18.67
N LYS A 45 -14.02 -19.14 -18.15
CA LYS A 45 -15.37 -18.80 -18.63
C LYS A 45 -15.55 -17.28 -18.59
N GLY A 46 -15.98 -16.67 -19.69
CA GLY A 46 -16.29 -15.24 -19.75
C GLY A 46 -17.36 -14.85 -18.73
N CYS A 47 -17.32 -13.61 -18.33
CA CYS A 47 -18.29 -13.00 -17.43
C CYS A 47 -18.77 -11.71 -18.12
N ASP A 48 -19.77 -11.84 -18.98
CA ASP A 48 -20.32 -10.70 -19.74
C ASP A 48 -20.86 -9.63 -18.78
N GLN A 49 -20.71 -8.35 -19.14
CA GLN A 49 -21.13 -7.20 -18.35
C GLN A 49 -20.45 -7.06 -16.97
N ALA A 50 -19.33 -7.76 -16.75
CA ALA A 50 -18.55 -7.59 -15.53
C ALA A 50 -17.84 -6.25 -15.50
N VAL A 51 -17.64 -5.70 -14.30
CA VAL A 51 -16.73 -4.57 -14.09
C VAL A 51 -15.30 -5.08 -14.25
N TRP A 52 -14.54 -4.52 -15.18
CA TRP A 52 -13.11 -4.77 -15.27
C TRP A 52 -12.38 -3.96 -14.19
N PHE A 53 -11.94 -4.63 -13.14
CA PHE A 53 -11.13 -4.02 -12.08
C PHE A 53 -9.65 -4.33 -12.32
N HIS A 54 -8.81 -3.31 -12.38
CA HIS A 54 -7.38 -3.46 -12.65
C HIS A 54 -6.55 -3.01 -11.43
N ALA A 55 -5.90 -3.98 -10.75
CA ALA A 55 -5.00 -3.78 -9.62
C ALA A 55 -3.75 -4.64 -9.82
N VAL A 56 -2.60 -4.02 -10.13
CA VAL A 56 -1.43 -4.74 -10.67
C VAL A 56 -0.62 -5.51 -9.63
N SER A 57 -0.59 -5.05 -8.39
CA SER A 57 0.31 -5.55 -7.35
C SER A 57 -0.41 -6.15 -6.15
N LEU A 58 0.35 -6.87 -5.30
CA LEU A 58 -0.14 -7.37 -4.02
C LEU A 58 -0.71 -6.26 -3.13
N GLY A 59 0.00 -5.12 -3.05
CA GLY A 59 -0.43 -3.99 -2.22
C GLY A 59 -1.73 -3.37 -2.69
N GLU A 60 -1.91 -3.23 -4.01
CA GLU A 60 -3.14 -2.71 -4.60
C GLU A 60 -4.33 -3.67 -4.41
N VAL A 61 -4.11 -4.99 -4.55
CA VAL A 61 -5.14 -6.00 -4.28
C VAL A 61 -5.64 -5.91 -2.84
N ILE A 62 -4.72 -5.83 -1.87
CA ILE A 62 -5.08 -5.70 -0.45
C ILE A 62 -5.81 -4.36 -0.20
N SER A 63 -5.28 -3.26 -0.72
CA SER A 63 -5.86 -1.93 -0.52
C SER A 63 -7.23 -1.76 -1.18
N SER A 64 -7.51 -2.50 -2.25
CA SER A 64 -8.80 -2.46 -2.96
C SER A 64 -9.83 -3.46 -2.45
N GLU A 65 -9.48 -4.33 -1.50
CA GLU A 65 -10.36 -5.40 -1.00
C GLU A 65 -11.73 -4.89 -0.56
N GLY A 66 -11.77 -3.84 0.27
CA GLY A 66 -13.03 -3.27 0.75
C GLY A 66 -13.91 -2.75 -0.39
N LEU A 67 -13.31 -2.07 -1.37
CA LEU A 67 -14.02 -1.52 -2.52
C LEU A 67 -14.56 -2.63 -3.43
N ILE A 68 -13.74 -3.64 -3.73
CA ILE A 68 -14.17 -4.80 -4.51
C ILE A 68 -15.30 -5.54 -3.79
N ASN A 69 -15.20 -5.75 -2.47
CA ASN A 69 -16.25 -6.39 -1.66
C ASN A 69 -17.56 -5.60 -1.65
N ASN A 70 -17.55 -4.29 -1.84
CA ASN A 70 -18.76 -3.51 -2.02
C ASN A 70 -19.33 -3.66 -3.44
N ILE A 71 -18.50 -3.57 -4.47
CA ILE A 71 -18.93 -3.66 -5.88
C ILE A 71 -19.53 -5.04 -6.21
N ILE A 72 -18.97 -6.13 -5.69
CA ILE A 72 -19.49 -7.50 -5.95
C ILE A 72 -20.88 -7.78 -5.39
N LYS A 73 -21.42 -6.91 -4.55
CA LYS A 73 -22.80 -7.06 -4.07
C LYS A 73 -23.81 -6.88 -5.21
N ASP A 74 -23.49 -6.03 -6.18
CA ASP A 74 -24.41 -5.61 -7.23
C ASP A 74 -23.90 -5.97 -8.64
N HIS A 75 -22.57 -6.18 -8.81
CA HIS A 75 -21.93 -6.37 -10.11
C HIS A 75 -20.92 -7.52 -10.09
N ASN A 76 -20.86 -8.27 -11.18
CA ASN A 76 -19.77 -9.22 -11.39
C ASN A 76 -18.46 -8.48 -11.63
N ILE A 77 -17.33 -9.06 -11.20
CA ILE A 77 -16.00 -8.46 -11.39
C ILE A 77 -15.06 -9.43 -12.11
N VAL A 78 -14.35 -8.91 -13.10
CA VAL A 78 -13.11 -9.49 -13.60
C VAL A 78 -11.93 -8.67 -13.11
N LEU A 79 -11.14 -9.25 -12.20
CA LEU A 79 -9.96 -8.60 -11.60
C LEU A 79 -8.70 -8.99 -12.37
N THR A 80 -8.02 -8.00 -12.90
CA THR A 80 -6.74 -8.20 -13.59
C THR A 80 -5.57 -7.79 -12.69
N VAL A 81 -4.58 -8.68 -12.57
CA VAL A 81 -3.36 -8.48 -11.77
C VAL A 81 -2.11 -8.76 -12.61
N SER A 82 -0.97 -8.14 -12.27
CA SER A 82 0.27 -8.32 -13.04
C SER A 82 1.31 -9.20 -12.32
N THR A 83 1.23 -9.34 -10.99
CA THR A 83 2.21 -10.10 -10.20
C THR A 83 1.65 -11.44 -9.71
N PRO A 84 2.48 -12.52 -9.64
CA PRO A 84 2.07 -13.80 -9.05
C PRO A 84 1.60 -13.69 -7.59
N THR A 85 2.24 -12.84 -6.80
CA THR A 85 1.87 -12.58 -5.41
C THR A 85 0.50 -11.93 -5.31
N GLY A 86 0.22 -10.92 -6.15
CA GLY A 86 -1.10 -10.30 -6.27
C GLY A 86 -2.18 -11.30 -6.72
N TYR A 87 -1.85 -12.15 -7.69
CA TYR A 87 -2.78 -13.20 -8.16
C TYR A 87 -3.16 -14.19 -7.05
N ARG A 88 -2.16 -14.72 -6.31
CA ARG A 88 -2.42 -15.64 -5.19
C ARG A 88 -3.24 -14.98 -4.10
N GLN A 89 -2.91 -13.73 -3.75
CA GLN A 89 -3.63 -12.99 -2.74
C GLN A 89 -5.08 -12.70 -3.15
N ALA A 90 -5.29 -12.26 -4.39
CA ALA A 90 -6.63 -12.03 -4.93
C ALA A 90 -7.48 -13.30 -4.90
N LYS A 91 -6.90 -14.45 -5.31
CA LYS A 91 -7.58 -15.75 -5.21
C LYS A 91 -7.90 -16.14 -3.77
N LYS A 92 -7.01 -15.83 -2.81
CA LYS A 92 -7.22 -16.11 -1.39
C LYS A 92 -8.33 -15.24 -0.79
N ILE A 93 -8.38 -13.94 -1.14
CA ILE A 93 -9.35 -12.98 -0.58
C ILE A 93 -10.73 -13.17 -1.18
N PHE A 94 -10.80 -13.32 -2.51
CA PHE A 94 -12.09 -13.25 -3.23
C PHE A 94 -12.64 -14.59 -3.64
N ASP A 95 -11.82 -15.65 -3.61
CA ASP A 95 -12.23 -17.01 -3.97
C ASP A 95 -12.87 -17.08 -5.36
N GLU A 96 -14.04 -17.73 -5.48
CA GLU A 96 -14.82 -17.80 -6.72
C GLU A 96 -15.74 -16.58 -6.94
N ARG A 97 -15.86 -15.68 -5.97
CA ARG A 97 -16.68 -14.46 -6.05
C ARG A 97 -16.19 -13.45 -7.09
N VAL A 98 -14.91 -13.50 -7.41
CA VAL A 98 -14.29 -12.62 -8.39
C VAL A 98 -13.50 -13.44 -9.40
N ARG A 99 -13.67 -13.13 -10.68
CA ARG A 99 -12.86 -13.74 -11.74
C ARG A 99 -11.47 -13.09 -11.77
N VAL A 100 -10.46 -13.78 -11.22
CA VAL A 100 -9.09 -13.27 -11.19
C VAL A 100 -8.28 -13.83 -12.36
N VAL A 101 -7.68 -12.95 -13.17
CA VAL A 101 -6.81 -13.31 -14.32
C VAL A 101 -5.57 -12.43 -14.36
N PHE A 102 -4.52 -12.87 -15.05
CA PHE A 102 -3.40 -11.97 -15.34
C PHE A 102 -3.80 -10.90 -16.35
N ALA A 103 -3.37 -9.66 -16.10
CA ALA A 103 -3.58 -8.53 -16.99
C ALA A 103 -2.93 -8.77 -18.37
N PRO A 104 -3.62 -8.47 -19.45
CA PRO A 104 -2.99 -8.41 -20.77
C PRO A 104 -1.95 -7.29 -20.77
N TRP A 105 -0.82 -7.47 -21.46
CA TRP A 105 0.13 -6.37 -21.67
C TRP A 105 -0.51 -5.27 -22.51
N ASP A 106 -0.07 -4.02 -22.29
CA ASP A 106 -0.71 -2.83 -22.86
C ASP A 106 -0.46 -2.64 -24.36
N PHE A 107 -0.71 -3.70 -25.13
CA PHE A 107 -0.69 -3.72 -26.59
C PHE A 107 -2.11 -3.79 -27.14
N TYR A 108 -2.40 -2.99 -28.16
CA TYR A 108 -3.73 -2.84 -28.74
C TYR A 108 -4.46 -4.18 -28.95
N PHE A 109 -3.80 -5.14 -29.60
CA PHE A 109 -4.39 -6.44 -29.93
C PHE A 109 -4.72 -7.25 -28.66
N PHE A 110 -3.85 -7.25 -27.66
CA PHE A 110 -4.05 -8.01 -26.42
C PHE A 110 -5.20 -7.45 -25.60
N ILE A 111 -5.28 -6.12 -25.51
CA ILE A 111 -6.37 -5.41 -24.85
C ILE A 111 -7.69 -5.62 -25.60
N ASN A 112 -7.68 -5.54 -26.93
CA ASN A 112 -8.88 -5.78 -27.72
C ASN A 112 -9.43 -7.22 -27.54
N ASN A 113 -8.54 -8.21 -27.48
CA ASN A 113 -8.92 -9.59 -27.22
C ASN A 113 -9.56 -9.74 -25.82
N PHE A 114 -8.98 -9.08 -24.80
CA PHE A 114 -9.55 -9.06 -23.45
C PHE A 114 -10.95 -8.49 -23.45
N ILE A 115 -11.13 -7.31 -24.02
CA ILE A 115 -12.45 -6.63 -24.06
C ILE A 115 -13.48 -7.46 -24.81
N ASN A 116 -13.11 -8.05 -25.94
CA ASN A 116 -14.03 -8.89 -26.73
C ASN A 116 -14.38 -10.20 -26.01
N TYR A 117 -13.46 -10.74 -25.19
CA TYR A 117 -13.67 -11.99 -24.47
C TYR A 117 -14.54 -11.80 -23.22
N PHE A 118 -14.27 -10.80 -22.40
CA PHE A 118 -14.99 -10.55 -21.14
C PHE A 118 -16.16 -9.57 -21.30
N LYS A 119 -16.23 -8.80 -22.39
CA LYS A 119 -17.25 -7.77 -22.65
C LYS A 119 -17.60 -6.95 -21.40
N PRO A 120 -16.61 -6.27 -20.79
CA PRO A 120 -16.84 -5.54 -19.55
C PRO A 120 -17.84 -4.38 -19.75
N SER A 121 -18.56 -4.04 -18.67
CA SER A 121 -19.46 -2.88 -18.63
C SER A 121 -18.73 -1.57 -18.33
N ALA A 122 -17.63 -1.63 -17.58
CA ALA A 122 -16.80 -0.49 -17.21
C ALA A 122 -15.37 -0.92 -16.91
N LEU A 123 -14.43 0.04 -16.87
CA LEU A 123 -13.06 -0.16 -16.44
C LEU A 123 -12.77 0.67 -15.18
N VAL A 124 -12.45 0.01 -14.07
CA VAL A 124 -11.95 0.63 -12.84
C VAL A 124 -10.46 0.36 -12.72
N ILE A 125 -9.65 1.39 -12.82
CA ILE A 125 -8.19 1.32 -12.63
C ILE A 125 -7.86 1.78 -11.22
N PHE A 126 -7.10 0.97 -10.48
CA PHE A 126 -6.73 1.28 -9.11
C PHE A 126 -5.38 2.01 -9.05
N GLU A 127 -5.28 3.07 -8.24
CA GLU A 127 -4.13 3.97 -8.08
C GLU A 127 -3.71 4.68 -9.38
N THR A 128 -2.45 4.51 -9.85
CA THR A 128 -1.91 5.28 -10.99
C THR A 128 -1.41 4.38 -12.11
N GLU A 129 -2.20 3.38 -12.47
CA GLU A 129 -1.88 2.45 -13.56
C GLU A 129 -2.38 3.04 -14.91
N ILE A 130 -1.64 4.03 -15.42
CA ILE A 130 -2.01 4.71 -16.68
C ILE A 130 -1.45 3.93 -17.87
N TRP A 131 -2.27 3.06 -18.42
CA TRP A 131 -1.94 2.20 -19.56
C TRP A 131 -2.63 2.71 -20.84
N PRO A 132 -1.88 3.34 -21.75
CA PRO A 132 -2.47 4.06 -22.90
C PRO A 132 -3.36 3.23 -23.82
N SER A 133 -2.99 1.97 -24.13
CA SER A 133 -3.83 1.12 -24.99
C SER A 133 -5.10 0.67 -24.29
N MET A 134 -5.00 0.30 -23.00
CA MET A 134 -6.14 -0.07 -22.17
C MET A 134 -7.16 1.07 -22.10
N ILE A 135 -6.72 2.28 -21.76
CA ILE A 135 -7.58 3.46 -21.66
C ILE A 135 -8.17 3.83 -23.03
N SER A 136 -7.33 3.88 -24.07
CA SER A 136 -7.79 4.32 -25.39
C SER A 136 -8.79 3.37 -26.01
N LEU A 137 -8.57 2.07 -25.88
CA LEU A 137 -9.48 1.06 -26.42
C LEU A 137 -10.79 0.99 -25.64
N SER A 138 -10.73 0.98 -24.32
CA SER A 138 -11.93 1.00 -23.46
C SER A 138 -12.81 2.22 -23.81
N SER A 139 -12.21 3.40 -23.90
CA SER A 139 -12.91 4.63 -24.31
C SER A 139 -13.52 4.51 -25.70
N SER A 140 -12.79 3.96 -26.69
CA SER A 140 -13.31 3.79 -28.06
C SER A 140 -14.45 2.77 -28.16
N LYS A 141 -14.56 1.86 -27.23
CA LYS A 141 -15.67 0.90 -27.07
C LYS A 141 -16.83 1.45 -26.23
N GLY A 142 -16.77 2.71 -25.80
CA GLY A 142 -17.81 3.37 -25.01
C GLY A 142 -17.83 2.98 -23.53
N LEU A 143 -16.79 2.29 -23.02
CA LEU A 143 -16.74 1.92 -21.61
C LEU A 143 -16.44 3.14 -20.73
N PRO A 144 -17.21 3.39 -19.66
CA PRO A 144 -16.81 4.35 -18.64
C PRO A 144 -15.50 3.89 -17.98
N ILE A 145 -14.57 4.84 -17.80
CA ILE A 145 -13.25 4.59 -17.22
C ILE A 145 -13.13 5.38 -15.93
N ILE A 146 -12.90 4.68 -14.83
CA ILE A 146 -12.80 5.27 -13.50
C ILE A 146 -11.39 5.01 -12.96
N LEU A 147 -10.67 6.06 -12.57
CA LEU A 147 -9.41 5.94 -11.84
C LEU A 147 -9.71 6.06 -10.34
N SER A 148 -9.73 4.94 -9.65
CA SER A 148 -10.08 4.84 -8.23
C SER A 148 -8.83 4.93 -7.34
N ASN A 149 -8.97 5.51 -6.15
CA ASN A 149 -7.87 5.74 -5.20
C ASN A 149 -6.67 6.43 -5.85
N ALA A 150 -6.96 7.39 -6.74
CA ALA A 150 -5.99 7.98 -7.66
C ALA A 150 -4.93 8.80 -6.92
N ARG A 151 -3.66 8.43 -7.12
CA ARG A 151 -2.51 9.18 -6.62
C ARG A 151 -1.53 9.46 -7.75
N LEU A 152 -0.99 10.65 -7.81
CA LEU A 152 0.03 11.01 -8.79
C LEU A 152 1.21 11.64 -8.06
N SER A 153 2.33 10.92 -7.97
CA SER A 153 3.54 11.42 -7.33
C SER A 153 4.11 12.62 -8.10
N LYS A 154 4.90 13.46 -7.44
CA LYS A 154 5.60 14.56 -8.10
C LYS A 154 6.48 14.04 -9.24
N GLU A 155 7.22 12.97 -8.98
CA GLU A 155 8.10 12.33 -9.98
C GLU A 155 7.34 11.83 -11.22
N SER A 156 6.16 11.19 -11.02
CA SER A 156 5.32 10.76 -12.13
C SER A 156 4.71 11.94 -12.89
N ASN A 157 4.27 12.97 -12.18
CA ASN A 157 3.78 14.20 -12.79
C ASN A 157 4.85 14.86 -13.68
N ASP A 158 6.08 14.95 -13.19
CA ASP A 158 7.18 15.54 -13.94
C ASP A 158 7.50 14.71 -15.20
N LYS A 159 7.56 13.37 -15.08
CA LYS A 159 7.75 12.47 -16.23
C LYS A 159 6.63 12.61 -17.26
N TYR A 160 5.36 12.67 -16.84
CA TYR A 160 4.24 12.84 -17.75
C TYR A 160 4.21 14.22 -18.41
N SER A 161 4.75 15.24 -17.76
CA SER A 161 4.86 16.59 -18.32
C SER A 161 5.77 16.64 -19.55
N TYR A 162 6.82 15.81 -19.64
CA TYR A 162 7.69 15.70 -20.83
C TYR A 162 6.94 15.20 -22.07
N ILE A 163 5.89 14.39 -21.89
CA ILE A 163 5.05 13.86 -22.96
C ILE A 163 3.60 14.36 -22.82
N SER A 164 3.45 15.59 -22.32
CA SER A 164 2.16 16.17 -21.93
C SER A 164 1.10 16.14 -23.03
N PHE A 165 1.47 16.39 -24.29
CA PHE A 165 0.54 16.33 -25.41
C PHE A 165 -0.09 14.94 -25.60
N PHE A 166 0.68 13.87 -25.38
CA PHE A 166 0.20 12.50 -25.45
C PHE A 166 -0.64 12.17 -24.21
N MET A 167 -0.11 12.47 -23.02
CA MET A 167 -0.76 12.16 -21.76
C MET A 167 -2.10 12.88 -21.60
N LYS A 168 -2.18 14.14 -22.01
CA LYS A 168 -3.43 14.89 -22.01
C LYS A 168 -4.54 14.17 -22.78
N LYS A 169 -4.23 13.63 -23.98
CA LYS A 169 -5.19 12.87 -24.78
C LYS A 169 -5.62 11.56 -24.09
N ILE A 170 -4.75 10.94 -23.30
CA ILE A 170 -5.09 9.74 -22.54
C ILE A 170 -5.97 10.12 -21.34
N PHE A 171 -5.58 11.12 -20.55
CA PHE A 171 -6.34 11.55 -19.39
C PHE A 171 -7.75 12.08 -19.74
N GLN A 172 -7.90 12.74 -20.89
CA GLN A 172 -9.21 13.21 -21.37
C GLN A 172 -10.20 12.07 -21.71
N LYS A 173 -9.75 10.83 -21.82
CA LYS A 173 -10.59 9.66 -22.04
C LYS A 173 -11.12 9.03 -20.74
N ILE A 174 -10.60 9.46 -19.60
CA ILE A 174 -11.03 8.97 -18.28
C ILE A 174 -12.32 9.70 -17.90
N THR A 175 -13.36 8.92 -17.61
CA THR A 175 -14.69 9.44 -17.25
C THR A 175 -14.68 10.10 -15.89
N LEU A 176 -14.00 9.48 -14.90
CA LEU A 176 -13.94 9.97 -13.53
C LEU A 176 -12.62 9.62 -12.85
N ILE A 177 -12.03 10.57 -12.15
CA ILE A 177 -10.84 10.38 -11.31
C ILE A 177 -11.22 10.63 -9.85
N LEU A 178 -11.02 9.63 -9.00
CA LEU A 178 -11.27 9.70 -7.56
C LEU A 178 -9.93 9.90 -6.82
N ALA A 179 -9.55 11.16 -6.63
CA ALA A 179 -8.24 11.55 -6.13
C ALA A 179 -8.13 11.42 -4.61
N GLN A 180 -6.98 10.90 -4.13
CA GLN A 180 -6.72 10.72 -2.69
C GLN A 180 -6.58 12.06 -1.94
N SER A 181 -6.07 13.09 -2.59
CA SER A 181 -5.84 14.40 -1.95
C SER A 181 -5.91 15.55 -2.93
N LYS A 182 -5.99 16.79 -2.40
CA LYS A 182 -5.97 18.00 -3.21
C LYS A 182 -4.69 18.14 -4.04
N LYS A 183 -3.54 17.72 -3.49
CA LYS A 183 -2.26 17.69 -4.23
C LYS A 183 -2.34 16.82 -5.49
N HIS A 184 -2.97 15.64 -5.39
CA HIS A 184 -3.15 14.74 -6.53
C HIS A 184 -4.14 15.30 -7.53
N GLU A 185 -5.28 15.83 -7.08
CA GLU A 185 -6.27 16.53 -7.93
C GLU A 185 -5.59 17.62 -8.77
N ASP A 186 -4.82 18.52 -8.11
CA ASP A 186 -4.15 19.63 -8.79
C ASP A 186 -3.12 19.14 -9.83
N ARG A 187 -2.40 18.03 -9.56
CA ARG A 187 -1.48 17.43 -10.52
C ARG A 187 -2.20 16.86 -11.74
N PHE A 188 -3.32 16.16 -11.56
CA PHE A 188 -4.12 15.66 -12.68
C PHE A 188 -4.70 16.80 -13.53
N ILE A 189 -5.18 17.87 -12.91
CA ILE A 189 -5.68 19.06 -13.63
C ILE A 189 -4.55 19.70 -14.47
N LYS A 190 -3.33 19.80 -13.92
CA LYS A 190 -2.16 20.31 -14.67
C LYS A 190 -1.83 19.44 -15.89
N LEU A 191 -2.06 18.12 -15.83
CA LEU A 191 -1.90 17.21 -16.97
C LEU A 191 -3.08 17.23 -17.95
N GLY A 192 -4.07 18.10 -17.73
CA GLY A 192 -5.16 18.36 -18.66
C GLY A 192 -6.43 17.56 -18.42
N VAL A 193 -6.61 17.00 -17.23
CA VAL A 193 -7.90 16.45 -16.78
C VAL A 193 -8.90 17.59 -16.60
N ASN A 194 -10.14 17.39 -17.08
CA ASN A 194 -11.21 18.33 -16.83
C ASN A 194 -11.59 18.31 -15.35
N LYS A 195 -11.71 19.49 -14.74
CA LYS A 195 -12.08 19.63 -13.32
C LYS A 195 -13.42 18.96 -12.97
N ASN A 196 -14.33 18.87 -13.92
CA ASN A 196 -15.62 18.21 -13.73
C ASN A 196 -15.54 16.68 -13.70
N ASN A 197 -14.40 16.11 -14.12
CA ASN A 197 -14.16 14.67 -14.17
C ASN A 197 -13.24 14.20 -13.03
N ILE A 198 -13.05 15.03 -12.01
CA ILE A 198 -12.20 14.68 -10.87
C ILE A 198 -12.85 15.09 -9.55
N GLU A 199 -12.81 14.15 -8.58
CA GLU A 199 -13.33 14.34 -7.23
C GLU A 199 -12.27 13.98 -6.19
N LYS A 200 -12.16 14.80 -5.15
CA LYS A 200 -11.31 14.49 -3.99
C LYS A 200 -12.10 13.64 -3.00
N VAL A 201 -11.74 12.38 -2.86
CA VAL A 201 -12.47 11.39 -2.05
C VAL A 201 -11.71 10.87 -0.83
N GLY A 202 -10.40 11.12 -0.73
CA GLY A 202 -9.54 10.55 0.31
C GLY A 202 -8.87 9.24 -0.12
N SER A 203 -8.05 8.68 0.77
CA SER A 203 -7.32 7.43 0.53
C SER A 203 -7.99 6.26 1.23
N LEU A 204 -8.20 5.16 0.51
CA LEU A 204 -8.74 3.90 1.06
C LEU A 204 -7.88 3.31 2.19
N LYS A 205 -6.63 3.74 2.32
CA LYS A 205 -5.75 3.29 3.40
C LYS A 205 -6.25 3.68 4.79
N PHE A 206 -7.10 4.72 4.90
CA PHE A 206 -7.70 5.14 6.17
C PHE A 206 -8.96 4.35 6.54
N ASP A 207 -9.56 3.63 5.60
CA ASP A 207 -10.77 2.83 5.86
C ASP A 207 -10.39 1.40 6.31
N ILE A 208 -9.45 1.33 7.26
CA ILE A 208 -9.07 0.05 7.87
C ILE A 208 -10.16 -0.44 8.83
N LYS A 209 -10.45 -1.73 8.75
CA LYS A 209 -11.30 -2.39 9.74
C LYS A 209 -10.46 -2.58 11.02
N LEU A 210 -10.74 -1.78 12.03
CA LEU A 210 -10.22 -2.05 13.36
C LEU A 210 -10.83 -3.35 13.85
N SER A 211 -10.01 -4.35 14.11
CA SER A 211 -10.49 -5.56 14.79
C SER A 211 -10.97 -5.15 16.18
N HIS A 212 -12.26 -5.35 16.45
CA HIS A 212 -12.82 -5.24 17.80
C HIS A 212 -12.36 -6.42 18.66
N THR A 213 -11.04 -6.66 18.75
CA THR A 213 -10.50 -7.60 19.72
C THR A 213 -10.56 -6.94 21.09
N GLU A 214 -11.22 -7.66 21.98
CA GLU A 214 -11.54 -7.30 23.36
C GLU A 214 -10.34 -6.68 24.11
N ASN A 215 -10.65 -5.68 24.93
CA ASN A 215 -9.91 -5.13 26.08
C ASN A 215 -8.41 -5.45 26.19
N ILE A 216 -7.64 -5.21 25.11
CA ILE A 216 -6.18 -5.22 25.21
C ILE A 216 -5.78 -3.94 25.98
N LYS A 217 -5.29 -4.12 27.21
CA LYS A 217 -4.80 -3.01 28.02
C LYS A 217 -3.41 -2.59 27.55
N ARG A 218 -3.22 -1.29 27.39
CA ARG A 218 -1.90 -0.70 27.10
C ARG A 218 -0.96 -0.91 28.29
N ASP A 219 0.27 -1.35 28.01
CA ASP A 219 1.34 -1.44 28.98
C ASP A 219 2.33 -0.29 28.73
N ASN A 220 2.46 0.61 29.69
CA ASN A 220 3.33 1.79 29.60
C ASN A 220 4.83 1.45 29.56
N ASN A 221 5.19 0.18 29.71
CA ASN A 221 6.56 -0.28 29.59
C ASN A 221 6.86 -0.97 28.27
N ILE A 222 5.86 -1.20 27.39
CA ILE A 222 6.09 -1.82 26.09
C ILE A 222 6.45 -0.76 25.06
N ILE A 223 7.64 -0.87 24.48
CA ILE A 223 8.05 -0.11 23.31
C ILE A 223 8.26 -1.06 22.12
N ILE A 224 7.85 -0.63 20.93
CA ILE A 224 7.92 -1.49 19.76
C ILE A 224 8.67 -0.82 18.61
N ALA A 225 9.44 -1.60 17.85
CA ALA A 225 9.98 -1.22 16.56
C ALA A 225 9.42 -2.17 15.51
N VAL A 226 8.64 -1.68 14.56
CA VAL A 226 7.88 -2.52 13.64
C VAL A 226 8.24 -2.26 12.19
N SER A 227 8.10 -3.30 11.35
CA SER A 227 8.40 -3.23 9.91
C SER A 227 9.83 -2.79 9.61
N THR A 228 10.79 -3.27 10.40
CA THR A 228 12.20 -2.91 10.30
C THR A 228 12.90 -3.60 9.12
N HIS A 229 13.97 -3.00 8.66
CA HIS A 229 14.76 -3.46 7.52
C HIS A 229 16.26 -3.53 7.86
N PRO A 230 17.08 -4.22 6.98
CA PRO A 230 18.54 -4.21 7.13
C PRO A 230 19.10 -2.81 7.28
N GLY A 231 20.00 -2.62 8.24
CA GLY A 231 20.62 -1.34 8.59
C GLY A 231 19.85 -0.54 9.62
N GLU A 232 18.53 -0.74 9.76
CA GLU A 232 17.75 -0.14 10.84
C GLU A 232 17.86 -0.95 12.13
N GLU A 233 17.96 -2.27 12.00
CA GLU A 233 17.95 -3.20 13.14
C GLU A 233 19.20 -3.03 14.02
N GLU A 234 20.35 -2.68 13.43
CA GLU A 234 21.56 -2.34 14.16
C GLU A 234 21.42 -1.04 14.97
N ILE A 235 20.77 -0.04 14.38
CA ILE A 235 20.47 1.23 15.09
C ILE A 235 19.50 0.99 16.23
N ILE A 236 18.43 0.25 15.98
CA ILE A 236 17.40 -0.08 16.98
C ILE A 236 17.99 -0.94 18.09
N CYS A 237 18.92 -1.84 17.78
CA CYS A 237 19.64 -2.65 18.76
C CYS A 237 20.35 -1.77 19.82
N ASN A 238 21.12 -0.77 19.37
CA ASN A 238 21.80 0.17 20.26
C ASN A 238 20.81 1.00 21.05
N VAL A 239 19.77 1.54 20.40
CA VAL A 239 18.74 2.34 21.07
C VAL A 239 18.00 1.52 22.13
N PHE A 240 17.65 0.28 21.85
CA PHE A 240 16.98 -0.58 22.83
C PHE A 240 17.87 -0.92 24.01
N LYS A 241 19.18 -1.11 23.80
CA LYS A 241 20.15 -1.29 24.87
C LYS A 241 20.14 -0.08 25.81
N ASP A 242 20.34 1.11 25.25
CA ASP A 242 20.40 2.35 26.04
C ASP A 242 19.07 2.63 26.77
N LEU A 243 17.92 2.32 26.13
CA LEU A 243 16.61 2.48 26.75
C LEU A 243 16.39 1.50 27.92
N MET A 244 16.82 0.25 27.81
CA MET A 244 16.75 -0.73 28.89
C MET A 244 17.68 -0.38 30.05
N GLU A 245 18.86 0.21 29.74
CA GLU A 245 19.74 0.77 30.77
C GLU A 245 19.11 1.98 31.50
N TYR A 246 18.42 2.85 30.73
CA TYR A 246 17.70 4.00 31.29
C TYR A 246 16.53 3.58 32.19
N LYS A 247 15.74 2.59 31.75
CA LYS A 247 14.58 2.08 32.49
C LYS A 247 14.47 0.57 32.38
N SER A 248 14.95 -0.16 33.40
CA SER A 248 15.03 -1.63 33.40
C SER A 248 13.69 -2.36 33.27
N SER A 249 12.56 -1.69 33.60
CA SER A 249 11.22 -2.27 33.44
C SER A 249 10.68 -2.22 31.98
N LEU A 250 11.45 -1.69 31.00
CA LEU A 250 11.03 -1.66 29.63
C LEU A 250 11.04 -3.04 29.00
N LYS A 251 10.03 -3.27 28.17
CA LYS A 251 9.80 -4.47 27.38
C LYS A 251 9.92 -4.07 25.92
N CYS A 252 10.98 -4.51 25.27
CA CYS A 252 11.30 -4.15 23.90
C CYS A 252 10.80 -5.21 22.91
N VAL A 253 10.05 -4.82 21.91
CA VAL A 253 9.52 -5.73 20.88
C VAL A 253 9.96 -5.26 19.50
N LEU A 254 10.49 -6.18 18.68
CA LEU A 254 10.88 -5.90 17.32
C LEU A 254 10.14 -6.82 16.34
N VAL A 255 9.58 -6.22 15.28
CA VAL A 255 8.88 -6.95 14.20
C VAL A 255 9.54 -6.62 12.87
N PRO A 256 10.40 -7.50 12.33
CA PRO A 256 11.01 -7.27 11.03
C PRO A 256 9.97 -7.32 9.92
N ARG A 257 10.15 -6.50 8.88
CA ARG A 257 9.26 -6.48 7.70
C ARG A 257 9.15 -7.84 7.01
N HIS A 258 10.23 -8.59 7.05
CA HIS A 258 10.39 -9.91 6.46
C HIS A 258 10.63 -10.94 7.56
N PRO A 259 9.62 -11.74 7.93
CA PRO A 259 9.71 -12.70 9.05
C PRO A 259 10.89 -13.68 8.94
N GLU A 260 11.29 -14.03 7.72
CA GLU A 260 12.45 -14.91 7.45
C GLU A 260 13.79 -14.34 7.94
N ARG A 261 13.82 -13.04 8.27
CA ARG A 261 15.02 -12.38 8.79
C ARG A 261 15.17 -12.43 10.31
N SER A 262 14.16 -12.93 11.02
CA SER A 262 14.15 -12.93 12.50
C SER A 262 15.42 -13.55 13.10
N GLU A 263 15.94 -14.63 12.51
CA GLU A 263 17.20 -15.26 12.94
C GLU A 263 18.42 -14.33 12.76
N ASN A 264 18.46 -13.57 11.66
CA ASN A 264 19.55 -12.62 11.42
C ASN A 264 19.45 -11.42 12.38
N VAL A 265 18.24 -10.96 12.67
CA VAL A 265 17.97 -9.91 13.64
C VAL A 265 18.39 -10.37 15.04
N SER A 266 18.02 -11.57 15.47
CA SER A 266 18.43 -12.15 16.74
C SER A 266 19.96 -12.17 16.91
N LYS A 267 20.71 -12.53 15.86
CA LYS A 267 22.17 -12.50 15.87
C LYS A 267 22.75 -11.09 16.11
N ILE A 268 22.08 -10.02 15.64
CA ILE A 268 22.51 -8.65 15.88
C ILE A 268 22.45 -8.37 17.40
N PHE A 269 21.32 -8.68 18.06
CA PHE A 269 21.15 -8.48 19.48
C PHE A 269 22.12 -9.35 20.31
N THR A 270 22.27 -10.62 19.96
CA THR A 270 23.21 -11.55 20.67
C THR A 270 24.65 -11.05 20.57
N LYS A 271 25.07 -10.55 19.38
CA LYS A 271 26.43 -9.99 19.19
C LYS A 271 26.68 -8.75 20.07
N ASN A 272 25.63 -8.00 20.39
CA ASN A 272 25.70 -6.82 21.27
C ASN A 272 25.37 -7.15 22.75
N GLU A 273 25.42 -8.45 23.11
CA GLU A 273 25.19 -8.95 24.48
C GLU A 273 23.80 -8.61 25.05
N ILE A 274 22.80 -8.50 24.18
CA ILE A 274 21.41 -8.23 24.57
C ILE A 274 20.63 -9.55 24.53
N ASN A 275 19.98 -9.86 25.64
CA ASN A 275 19.07 -11.01 25.70
C ASN A 275 17.92 -10.81 24.71
N ASN A 276 17.65 -11.84 23.93
CA ASN A 276 16.57 -11.78 22.96
C ASN A 276 15.96 -13.17 22.72
N VAL A 277 14.68 -13.16 22.36
CA VAL A 277 13.91 -14.38 22.05
C VAL A 277 13.11 -14.18 20.77
N ILE A 278 13.04 -15.21 19.94
CA ILE A 278 12.17 -15.24 18.75
C ILE A 278 10.86 -15.93 19.14
N GLN A 279 9.72 -15.30 18.80
CA GLN A 279 8.38 -15.81 19.03
C GLN A 279 7.57 -15.81 17.74
N ASP A 280 6.82 -16.87 17.48
CA ASP A 280 5.93 -16.99 16.31
C ASP A 280 4.54 -16.37 16.54
N SER A 281 4.24 -15.97 17.78
CA SER A 281 3.00 -15.29 18.19
C SER A 281 3.26 -14.31 19.31
N ILE A 282 2.32 -13.37 19.53
CA ILE A 282 2.38 -12.45 20.66
C ILE A 282 2.27 -13.30 21.97
N PRO A 283 3.28 -13.24 22.86
CA PRO A 283 3.20 -13.95 24.13
C PRO A 283 2.19 -13.28 25.07
N ASN A 284 1.73 -14.00 26.09
CA ASN A 284 0.85 -13.45 27.11
C ASN A 284 1.50 -12.30 27.89
N THR A 285 2.81 -12.38 28.08
CA THR A 285 3.63 -11.35 28.75
C THR A 285 4.96 -11.20 28.03
N PHE A 286 5.46 -9.98 27.97
CA PHE A 286 6.83 -9.69 27.53
C PHE A 286 7.75 -9.60 28.72
N ASN A 287 8.99 -10.05 28.59
CA ASN A 287 9.99 -9.99 29.64
C ASN A 287 10.70 -8.62 29.67
N GLU A 288 11.07 -8.19 30.87
CA GLU A 288 11.95 -7.04 31.06
C GLU A 288 13.39 -7.42 30.74
N ASN A 289 14.20 -6.47 30.29
CA ASN A 289 15.61 -6.67 29.92
C ASN A 289 15.83 -7.75 28.84
N GLU A 290 14.81 -8.01 28.03
CA GLU A 290 14.86 -8.94 26.90
C GLU A 290 14.17 -8.31 25.70
N VAL A 291 14.70 -8.51 24.50
CA VAL A 291 14.06 -8.10 23.25
C VAL A 291 13.27 -9.26 22.67
N THR A 292 11.97 -9.11 22.54
CA THR A 292 11.13 -10.09 21.85
C THR A 292 11.11 -9.78 20.34
N ILE A 293 11.58 -10.71 19.53
CA ILE A 293 11.54 -10.63 18.06
C ILE A 293 10.34 -11.45 17.57
N LEU A 294 9.33 -10.81 17.00
CA LEU A 294 8.14 -11.49 16.50
C LEU A 294 8.31 -11.91 15.05
N LYS A 295 8.23 -13.22 14.82
CA LYS A 295 8.37 -13.86 13.51
C LYS A 295 7.00 -14.18 12.94
N GLY A 296 6.37 -13.21 12.25
CA GLY A 296 5.06 -13.48 11.63
C GLY A 296 4.41 -12.26 11.05
N ILE A 297 3.17 -12.44 10.59
CA ILE A 297 2.35 -11.43 9.94
C ILE A 297 1.02 -11.31 10.70
N GLY A 298 0.46 -10.09 10.77
CA GLY A 298 -0.87 -9.87 11.36
C GLY A 298 -0.86 -9.43 12.84
N PHE A 299 0.31 -9.25 13.45
CA PHE A 299 0.42 -8.85 14.85
C PHE A 299 0.23 -7.36 15.12
N LEU A 300 0.43 -6.51 14.12
CA LEU A 300 0.63 -5.07 14.31
C LEU A 300 -0.55 -4.40 15.03
N ASN A 301 -1.79 -4.73 14.66
CA ASN A 301 -2.96 -4.12 15.32
C ASN A 301 -2.97 -4.37 16.83
N ASN A 302 -2.69 -5.59 17.27
CA ASN A 302 -2.68 -5.92 18.69
C ASN A 302 -1.46 -5.30 19.38
N LEU A 303 -0.30 -5.29 18.72
CA LEU A 303 0.91 -4.66 19.26
C LEU A 303 0.74 -3.15 19.46
N TYR A 304 0.16 -2.44 18.50
CA TYR A 304 -0.13 -1.02 18.64
C TYR A 304 -1.09 -0.71 19.81
N LYS A 305 -2.07 -1.60 20.06
CA LYS A 305 -2.97 -1.46 21.22
C LYS A 305 -2.24 -1.63 22.56
N MET A 306 -1.27 -2.55 22.59
CA MET A 306 -0.50 -2.87 23.82
C MET A 306 0.63 -1.86 24.09
N ALA A 307 1.22 -1.32 23.04
CA ALA A 307 2.45 -0.54 23.13
C ALA A 307 2.22 0.87 23.67
N ASN A 308 3.17 1.34 24.45
CA ASN A 308 3.26 2.72 24.90
C ASN A 308 3.75 3.64 23.76
N ILE A 309 4.78 3.19 23.02
CA ILE A 309 5.40 3.97 21.94
C ILE A 309 5.83 3.01 20.82
N ALA A 310 5.65 3.43 19.56
CA ALA A 310 6.08 2.68 18.40
C ALA A 310 7.10 3.46 17.56
N PHE A 311 8.15 2.78 17.09
CA PHE A 311 8.94 3.22 15.96
C PHE A 311 8.50 2.45 14.71
N ILE A 312 8.24 3.15 13.60
CA ILE A 312 7.81 2.55 12.34
C ILE A 312 8.97 2.57 11.35
N GLY A 313 9.50 1.40 11.05
CA GLY A 313 10.68 1.18 10.23
C GLY A 313 10.46 1.37 8.73
N GLY A 314 11.50 1.03 7.95
CA GLY A 314 11.59 1.37 6.54
C GLY A 314 11.74 2.87 6.32
N SER A 315 11.91 3.62 7.38
CA SER A 315 11.86 5.09 7.41
C SER A 315 13.21 5.76 7.69
N LEU A 316 14.23 5.03 8.19
CA LEU A 316 15.58 5.57 8.37
C LEU A 316 16.42 5.52 7.08
N SER A 317 16.06 4.68 6.12
CA SER A 317 16.79 4.56 4.85
C SER A 317 15.93 5.00 3.66
N LYS A 318 16.54 5.73 2.71
CA LYS A 318 15.90 6.13 1.44
C LYS A 318 15.41 4.94 0.61
N SER A 319 16.04 3.78 0.80
CA SER A 319 15.79 2.59 -0.03
C SER A 319 14.39 1.99 0.16
N TYR A 320 13.78 2.18 1.33
CA TYR A 320 12.50 1.53 1.67
C TYR A 320 11.30 2.46 1.59
N GLY A 321 11.47 3.76 1.88
CA GLY A 321 10.45 4.79 1.70
C GLY A 321 9.30 4.76 2.71
N GLY A 322 9.50 4.14 3.88
CA GLY A 322 8.55 4.09 5.00
C GLY A 322 7.41 3.08 4.85
N HIS A 323 6.81 2.73 6.00
CA HIS A 323 5.67 1.83 6.10
C HIS A 323 4.40 2.52 6.61
N ASN A 324 3.32 1.74 6.75
CA ASN A 324 1.99 2.24 7.11
C ASN A 324 1.95 2.77 8.55
N ILE A 325 1.70 4.08 8.68
CA ILE A 325 1.57 4.78 9.97
C ILE A 325 0.11 4.88 10.43
N ILE A 326 -0.84 4.60 9.53
CA ILE A 326 -2.27 4.78 9.79
C ILE A 326 -2.75 3.76 10.83
N GLU A 327 -2.19 2.55 10.84
CA GLU A 327 -2.53 1.52 11.82
C GLU A 327 -2.14 1.93 13.25
N ALA A 328 -0.98 2.57 13.43
CA ALA A 328 -0.57 3.09 14.73
C ALA A 328 -1.54 4.18 15.23
N SER A 329 -1.88 5.12 14.36
CA SER A 329 -2.85 6.19 14.64
C SER A 329 -4.23 5.64 15.00
N ALA A 330 -4.75 4.71 14.18
CA ALA A 330 -6.05 4.07 14.40
C ALA A 330 -6.14 3.29 15.73
N ASN A 331 -5.00 2.75 16.19
CA ASN A 331 -4.90 2.07 17.49
C ASN A 331 -4.41 3.01 18.62
N GLN A 332 -4.43 4.32 18.39
CA GLN A 332 -4.07 5.35 19.37
C GLN A 332 -2.66 5.16 19.96
N CYS A 333 -1.72 4.60 19.19
CA CYS A 333 -0.35 4.40 19.61
C CYS A 333 0.51 5.60 19.19
N PRO A 334 1.18 6.31 20.11
CA PRO A 334 2.15 7.34 19.74
C PRO A 334 3.27 6.73 18.91
N PHE A 335 3.69 7.41 17.85
CA PHE A 335 4.67 6.82 16.95
C PHE A 335 5.73 7.79 16.46
N ILE A 336 6.91 7.22 16.25
CA ILE A 336 8.10 7.86 15.72
C ILE A 336 8.37 7.29 14.32
N ILE A 337 8.75 8.14 13.38
CA ILE A 337 9.15 7.77 12.03
C ILE A 337 10.48 8.43 11.66
N GLY A 338 11.23 7.78 10.78
CA GLY A 338 12.44 8.37 10.21
C GLY A 338 12.15 9.40 9.11
N PRO A 339 13.21 9.99 8.51
CA PRO A 339 13.08 11.06 7.52
C PRO A 339 12.56 10.60 6.15
N HIS A 340 12.56 9.29 5.86
CA HIS A 340 12.31 8.78 4.52
C HIS A 340 10.96 8.07 4.40
N MET A 341 9.90 8.85 4.16
CA MET A 341 8.50 8.38 4.09
C MET A 341 7.87 8.56 2.70
N LYS A 342 8.64 8.36 1.63
CA LYS A 342 8.22 8.57 0.23
C LYS A 342 6.92 7.83 -0.14
N ASN A 343 6.72 6.62 0.40
CA ASN A 343 5.52 5.82 0.12
C ASN A 343 4.25 6.38 0.77
N PHE A 344 4.41 7.22 1.78
CA PHE A 344 3.34 7.81 2.60
C PHE A 344 3.46 9.34 2.72
N GLU A 345 4.21 10.01 1.83
CA GLU A 345 4.52 11.45 1.91
C GLU A 345 3.28 12.32 2.18
N ASP A 346 2.21 12.14 1.39
CA ASP A 346 0.99 12.93 1.53
C ASP A 346 0.21 12.65 2.83
N VAL A 347 0.37 11.43 3.36
CA VAL A 347 -0.23 11.01 4.62
C VAL A 347 0.57 11.61 5.78
N VAL A 348 1.89 11.42 5.77
CA VAL A 348 2.82 11.91 6.80
C VAL A 348 2.73 13.42 6.97
N ASP A 349 2.68 14.18 5.87
CA ASP A 349 2.50 15.64 5.92
C ASP A 349 1.28 16.08 6.77
N GLN A 350 0.20 15.30 6.77
CA GLN A 350 -0.99 15.61 7.57
C GLN A 350 -0.74 15.39 9.06
N TYR A 351 -0.06 14.30 9.41
CA TYR A 351 0.31 13.99 10.80
C TYR A 351 1.30 15.00 11.37
N ILE A 352 2.32 15.38 10.59
CA ILE A 352 3.31 16.38 11.02
C ILE A 352 2.65 17.73 11.30
N ARG A 353 1.80 18.22 10.39
CA ARG A 353 1.10 19.51 10.54
C ARG A 353 0.18 19.56 11.74
N GLN A 354 -0.30 18.43 12.21
CA GLN A 354 -1.17 18.32 13.39
C GLN A 354 -0.41 17.86 14.62
N SER A 355 0.93 17.76 14.57
CA SER A 355 1.74 17.19 15.67
C SER A 355 1.29 15.79 16.11
N GLY A 356 0.78 14.98 15.19
CA GLY A 356 0.28 13.64 15.45
C GLY A 356 1.36 12.54 15.38
N CYS A 357 2.63 12.90 15.12
CA CYS A 357 3.78 11.99 15.17
C CYS A 357 5.09 12.77 15.36
N ILE A 358 6.16 12.07 15.74
CA ILE A 358 7.52 12.59 15.69
C ILE A 358 8.17 12.08 14.40
N GLN A 359 8.61 13.00 13.53
CA GLN A 359 9.48 12.66 12.41
C GLN A 359 10.92 13.08 12.74
N LEU A 360 11.83 12.10 12.71
CA LEU A 360 13.26 12.33 12.92
C LEU A 360 13.90 13.04 11.72
N LYS A 361 14.92 13.83 11.96
CA LYS A 361 15.79 14.37 10.89
C LYS A 361 16.79 13.34 10.42
N ASP A 362 17.30 12.54 11.35
CA ASP A 362 18.18 11.41 11.10
C ASP A 362 18.08 10.35 12.19
N ALA A 363 18.81 9.25 12.05
CA ALA A 363 18.76 8.12 12.95
C ALA A 363 19.27 8.41 14.37
N SER A 364 20.15 9.40 14.56
CA SER A 364 20.75 9.72 15.85
C SER A 364 19.73 10.29 16.85
N GLU A 365 18.64 10.88 16.35
CA GLU A 365 17.57 11.43 17.18
C GLU A 365 16.61 10.36 17.77
N LEU A 366 16.76 9.08 17.39
CA LEU A 366 15.78 8.03 17.74
C LEU A 366 15.71 7.77 19.26
N TYR A 367 16.87 7.71 19.93
CA TYR A 367 16.93 7.55 21.37
C TYR A 367 16.24 8.71 22.11
N ASP A 368 16.59 9.94 21.76
CA ASP A 368 16.04 11.14 22.40
C ASP A 368 14.52 11.25 22.16
N ALA A 369 14.04 10.85 21.01
CA ALA A 369 12.61 10.82 20.71
C ALA A 369 11.85 9.83 21.60
N PHE A 370 12.42 8.63 21.85
CA PHE A 370 11.85 7.69 22.81
C PHE A 370 11.87 8.25 24.23
N ILE A 371 13.01 8.79 24.69
CA ILE A 371 13.15 9.38 26.04
C ILE A 371 12.14 10.50 26.24
N ARG A 372 11.97 11.38 25.25
CA ARG A 372 11.01 12.47 25.31
C ARG A 372 9.58 11.94 25.51
N LEU A 373 9.17 10.93 24.73
CA LEU A 373 7.84 10.33 24.87
C LEU A 373 7.68 9.49 26.15
N LEU A 374 8.75 8.89 26.67
CA LEU A 374 8.68 8.14 27.95
C LEU A 374 8.46 9.05 29.15
N ASN A 375 8.96 10.28 29.12
CA ASN A 375 8.96 11.22 30.21
C ASN A 375 7.85 12.30 30.15
N ASP A 376 7.15 12.41 29.03
CA ASP A 376 6.16 13.47 28.80
C ASP A 376 4.80 12.85 28.41
N ASP A 377 3.98 12.61 29.45
CA ASP A 377 2.64 12.02 29.25
C ASP A 377 1.66 12.98 28.57
N GLU A 378 1.83 14.30 28.74
CA GLU A 378 1.03 15.32 28.08
C GLU A 378 1.30 15.31 26.58
N LEU A 379 2.57 15.33 26.19
CA LEU A 379 2.98 15.19 24.78
C LEU A 379 2.44 13.90 24.12
N LYS A 380 2.47 12.77 24.83
CA LYS A 380 1.90 11.51 24.34
C LYS A 380 0.40 11.63 24.10
N THR A 381 -0.33 12.17 25.05
CA THR A 381 -1.78 12.34 24.97
C THR A 381 -2.15 13.25 23.81
N ASP A 382 -1.49 14.41 23.70
CA ASP A 382 -1.69 15.34 22.60
C ASP A 382 -1.40 14.69 21.24
N MET A 383 -0.31 13.91 21.15
CA MET A 383 0.04 13.20 19.92
C MET A 383 -1.02 12.17 19.53
N ILE A 384 -1.55 11.41 20.49
CA ILE A 384 -2.62 10.43 20.29
C ILE A 384 -3.86 11.14 19.75
N ASP A 385 -4.33 12.19 20.42
CA ASP A 385 -5.53 12.94 20.04
C ASP A 385 -5.39 13.57 18.65
N ASN A 386 -4.23 14.16 18.39
CA ASN A 386 -3.96 14.78 17.09
C ASN A 386 -3.84 13.75 15.96
N SER A 387 -3.19 12.61 16.21
CA SER A 387 -3.10 11.53 15.24
C SER A 387 -4.48 10.92 14.95
N LEU A 388 -5.31 10.73 15.97
CA LEU A 388 -6.66 10.21 15.83
C LEU A 388 -7.56 11.18 15.02
N LYS A 389 -7.47 12.49 15.28
CA LYS A 389 -8.19 13.51 14.47
C LYS A 389 -7.81 13.43 12.97
N VAL A 390 -6.52 13.20 12.66
CA VAL A 390 -6.08 13.01 11.26
C VAL A 390 -6.69 11.73 10.70
N PHE A 391 -6.68 10.63 11.45
CA PHE A 391 -7.25 9.36 11.03
C PHE A 391 -8.75 9.48 10.75
N GLU A 392 -9.55 9.97 11.69
CA GLU A 392 -11.00 10.12 11.58
C GLU A 392 -11.42 11.04 10.42
N LYS A 393 -10.73 12.16 10.26
CA LYS A 393 -10.99 13.12 9.16
C LYS A 393 -10.83 12.51 7.77
N ASN A 394 -9.99 11.49 7.64
CA ASN A 394 -9.69 10.83 6.36
C ASN A 394 -10.50 9.55 6.12
N GLN A 395 -11.31 9.09 7.07
CA GLN A 395 -12.20 7.95 6.92
C GLN A 395 -13.37 8.25 5.96
N GLY A 396 -14.07 7.18 5.54
CA GLY A 396 -15.24 7.26 4.66
C GLY A 396 -14.88 7.40 3.18
N SER A 397 -13.62 7.24 2.81
CA SER A 397 -13.17 7.21 1.42
C SER A 397 -13.77 6.03 0.65
N LEU A 398 -13.87 4.87 1.29
CA LEU A 398 -14.41 3.64 0.73
C LEU A 398 -15.86 3.82 0.26
N GLU A 399 -16.70 4.35 1.12
CA GLU A 399 -18.12 4.59 0.81
C GLU A 399 -18.28 5.64 -0.28
N LYS A 400 -17.53 6.75 -0.21
CA LYS A 400 -17.54 7.78 -1.25
C LYS A 400 -17.15 7.21 -2.61
N GLN A 401 -16.05 6.46 -2.68
CA GLN A 401 -15.60 5.86 -3.94
C GLN A 401 -16.60 4.86 -4.49
N TYR A 402 -17.15 3.99 -3.64
CA TYR A 402 -18.19 3.05 -4.03
C TYR A 402 -19.41 3.78 -4.62
N ASN A 403 -19.91 4.83 -3.96
CA ASN A 403 -21.07 5.58 -4.40
C ASN A 403 -20.85 6.26 -5.78
N TYR A 404 -19.67 6.86 -6.01
CA TYR A 404 -19.31 7.41 -7.31
C TYR A 404 -19.23 6.34 -8.40
N ILE A 405 -18.61 5.21 -8.11
CA ILE A 405 -18.49 4.09 -9.05
C ILE A 405 -19.87 3.51 -9.36
N ASN A 406 -20.66 3.20 -8.35
CA ASN A 406 -21.99 2.60 -8.51
C ASN A 406 -22.94 3.51 -9.32
N LYS A 407 -22.85 4.83 -9.14
CA LYS A 407 -23.63 5.81 -9.94
C LYS A 407 -23.28 5.77 -11.42
N LEU A 408 -22.07 5.39 -11.79
CA LEU A 408 -21.64 5.29 -13.20
C LEU A 408 -21.90 3.90 -13.80
N LEU A 409 -22.12 2.88 -12.97
CA LEU A 409 -22.39 1.51 -13.39
C LEU A 409 -23.88 1.26 -13.62
N ASN A 410 -24.74 2.04 -12.98
CA ASN A 410 -26.21 2.03 -13.13
C ASN A 410 -26.67 3.16 -14.06
#